data_6efe793ed57511f46a18535a8004eadf
#
_entry.id   6efe793ed57511f46a18535a8004eadf
#
_cell.length_a   1.000
_cell.length_b   1.000
_cell.length_c   1.000
_cell.angle_alpha   90.00
_cell.angle_beta   90.00
_cell.angle_gamma   90.00
#
_symmetry.space_group_name_H-M   'P 1'
#
loop_
_entity.id
_entity.type
_entity.pdbx_description
1 polymer ?
#
loop_
_entity_poly.entity_id
_entity_poly.type
_entity_poly.pdbx_seq_one_letter_code
_entity_poly.pdbx_strand_id
1 'polypeptide(L)'
;VEGQGYLLLKSGGSSGKAKYAPHSYEDAQVTYDEGARFIIAAGVDPKKDVCMNLFYSGDLYGGFISIYESLKKADIVQLPMAAEMDMEYVAGEIIENHVNVLLGMPTYLLRLFREQKETLAAYGGVETILYAGEHFDPAQIAYLKKEFNVKRIGSLAYGCNEIGSMGYACPYCEGSVHHVVASKYLE
;
A
#
# COMPACT_ATOMS: atom_id res chain seq x y z
N VAL A 1 21.24 -19.51 4.03
CA VAL A 1 19.96 -20.05 4.51
C VAL A 1 19.85 -21.53 4.12
N GLU A 2 20.91 -22.30 4.37
CA GLU A 2 20.87 -23.73 4.11
C GLU A 2 19.96 -24.43 5.12
N GLY A 3 18.95 -25.17 4.62
CA GLY A 3 18.07 -25.99 5.45
C GLY A 3 16.85 -25.30 6.05
N GLN A 4 16.64 -24.01 5.84
CA GLN A 4 15.45 -23.29 6.31
C GLN A 4 14.62 -22.76 5.12
N GLY A 5 13.29 -22.77 5.26
CA GLY A 5 12.40 -22.12 4.30
C GLY A 5 12.57 -20.58 4.32
N TYR A 6 12.44 -19.95 3.17
CA TYR A 6 12.53 -18.50 3.03
C TYR A 6 11.61 -17.97 1.92
N LEU A 7 11.30 -16.69 2.00
CA LEU A 7 10.60 -15.95 0.95
C LEU A 7 11.65 -15.28 0.04
N LEU A 8 11.58 -15.50 -1.26
CA LEU A 8 12.44 -14.84 -2.23
C LEU A 8 11.69 -13.71 -2.91
N LEU A 9 12.17 -12.48 -2.74
CA LEU A 9 11.62 -11.30 -3.39
C LEU A 9 12.60 -10.75 -4.42
N LYS A 10 12.06 -9.96 -5.36
CA LYS A 10 12.81 -9.35 -6.45
C LYS A 10 12.56 -7.83 -6.45
N SER A 11 13.62 -7.03 -6.57
CA SER A 11 13.49 -5.58 -6.76
C SER A 11 13.00 -5.24 -8.17
N GLY A 12 12.39 -4.04 -8.34
CA GLY A 12 11.86 -3.59 -9.63
C GLY A 12 12.90 -3.39 -10.75
N GLY A 13 14.20 -3.36 -10.41
CA GLY A 13 15.29 -3.27 -11.40
C GLY A 13 15.36 -1.96 -12.17
N SER A 14 14.73 -0.88 -11.70
CA SER A 14 14.68 0.43 -12.37
C SER A 14 16.08 1.05 -12.66
N SER A 15 17.09 0.67 -11.91
CA SER A 15 18.48 1.13 -12.06
C SER A 15 19.41 0.10 -12.69
N GLY A 16 18.88 -1.01 -13.24
CA GLY A 16 19.69 -2.08 -13.83
C GLY A 16 19.07 -3.46 -13.69
N LYS A 17 19.88 -4.50 -13.43
CA LYS A 17 19.37 -5.85 -13.20
C LYS A 17 18.64 -5.91 -11.87
N ALA A 18 17.46 -6.55 -11.86
CA ALA A 18 16.72 -6.84 -10.64
C ALA A 18 17.59 -7.63 -9.66
N LYS A 19 17.52 -7.26 -8.38
CA LYS A 19 18.20 -7.95 -7.30
C LYS A 19 17.22 -8.89 -6.60
N TYR A 20 17.72 -10.02 -6.16
CA TYR A 20 16.96 -10.99 -5.39
C TYR A 20 17.31 -10.85 -3.91
N ALA A 21 16.30 -10.76 -3.08
CA ALA A 21 16.41 -10.64 -1.63
C ALA A 21 15.73 -11.84 -0.96
N PRO A 22 16.49 -12.79 -0.39
CA PRO A 22 15.92 -13.85 0.43
C PRO A 22 15.62 -13.32 1.84
N HIS A 23 14.41 -13.56 2.33
CA HIS A 23 13.98 -13.23 3.68
C HIS A 23 13.64 -14.51 4.42
N SER A 24 14.16 -14.70 5.62
CA SER A 24 13.66 -15.76 6.49
C SER A 24 12.18 -15.52 6.82
N TYR A 25 11.43 -16.55 7.15
CA TYR A 25 10.05 -16.33 7.58
C TYR A 25 9.97 -15.53 8.90
N GLU A 26 11.01 -15.59 9.74
CA GLU A 26 11.10 -14.77 10.95
C GLU A 26 11.25 -13.28 10.61
N ASP A 27 12.16 -12.93 9.70
CA ASP A 27 12.32 -11.53 9.24
C ASP A 27 11.06 -11.01 8.56
N ALA A 28 10.41 -11.86 7.75
CA ALA A 28 9.15 -11.51 7.12
C ALA A 28 8.06 -11.21 8.17
N GLN A 29 7.96 -12.00 9.25
CA GLN A 29 7.02 -11.75 10.34
C GLN A 29 7.27 -10.39 11.02
N VAL A 30 8.53 -10.05 11.29
CA VAL A 30 8.89 -8.72 11.85
C VAL A 30 8.43 -7.60 10.92
N THR A 31 8.68 -7.75 9.63
CA THR A 31 8.24 -6.77 8.61
C THR A 31 6.71 -6.61 8.61
N TYR A 32 5.96 -7.70 8.73
CA TYR A 32 4.48 -7.65 8.76
C TYR A 32 3.95 -7.02 10.05
N ASP A 33 4.60 -7.26 11.20
CA ASP A 33 4.26 -6.62 12.47
C ASP A 33 4.54 -5.10 12.45
N GLU A 34 5.65 -4.69 11.82
CA GLU A 34 5.95 -3.28 11.57
C GLU A 34 4.90 -2.66 10.63
N GLY A 35 4.59 -3.33 9.53
CA GLY A 35 3.59 -2.88 8.57
C GLY A 35 2.20 -2.69 9.19
N ALA A 36 1.78 -3.59 10.08
CA ALA A 36 0.53 -3.46 10.83
C ALA A 36 0.51 -2.17 11.66
N ARG A 37 1.60 -1.89 12.38
CA ARG A 37 1.75 -0.65 13.17
C ARG A 37 1.73 0.58 12.30
N PHE A 38 2.33 0.53 11.10
CA PHE A 38 2.36 1.66 10.16
C PHE A 38 0.97 1.95 9.60
N ILE A 39 0.20 0.94 9.26
CA ILE A 39 -1.19 1.10 8.79
C ILE A 39 -2.04 1.79 9.86
N ILE A 40 -1.94 1.36 11.12
CA ILE A 40 -2.62 2.01 12.24
C ILE A 40 -2.09 3.44 12.46
N ALA A 41 -0.76 3.63 12.48
CA ALA A 41 -0.14 4.94 12.60
C ALA A 41 -0.54 5.87 11.45
N ALA A 42 -0.76 5.30 10.26
CA ALA A 42 -1.32 5.99 9.12
C ALA A 42 -2.79 6.41 9.32
N GLY A 43 -3.44 6.08 10.41
CA GLY A 43 -4.79 6.51 10.80
C GLY A 43 -5.90 5.61 10.30
N VAL A 44 -5.60 4.38 9.90
CA VAL A 44 -6.62 3.36 9.61
C VAL A 44 -7.19 2.84 10.93
N ASP A 45 -8.51 2.82 11.05
CA ASP A 45 -9.23 2.32 12.22
C ASP A 45 -9.73 0.89 11.96
N PRO A 46 -9.19 -0.13 12.65
CA PRO A 46 -9.59 -1.52 12.45
C PRO A 46 -11.08 -1.82 12.68
N LYS A 47 -11.77 -0.93 13.39
CA LYS A 47 -13.20 -1.12 13.74
C LYS A 47 -14.16 -0.51 12.71
N LYS A 48 -13.65 0.30 11.79
CA LYS A 48 -14.49 1.08 10.88
C LYS A 48 -14.09 0.94 9.43
N ASP A 49 -12.80 0.79 9.17
CA ASP A 49 -12.28 0.89 7.83
C ASP A 49 -12.31 -0.46 7.12
N VAL A 50 -12.69 -0.42 5.86
CA VAL A 50 -12.65 -1.53 4.92
C VAL A 50 -11.58 -1.22 3.89
N CYS A 51 -10.52 -2.01 3.91
CA CYS A 51 -9.35 -1.81 3.09
C CYS A 51 -9.36 -2.68 1.84
N MET A 52 -9.02 -2.12 0.69
CA MET A 52 -8.74 -2.91 -0.51
C MET A 52 -7.26 -2.83 -0.86
N ASN A 53 -6.63 -4.01 -0.94
CA ASN A 53 -5.22 -4.14 -1.31
C ASN A 53 -5.09 -4.28 -2.83
N LEU A 54 -4.61 -3.20 -3.47
CA LEU A 54 -4.43 -3.05 -4.90
C LEU A 54 -2.95 -3.02 -5.32
N PHE A 55 -2.06 -3.54 -4.50
CA PHE A 55 -0.67 -3.76 -4.91
C PHE A 55 -0.55 -4.90 -5.92
N TYR A 56 0.46 -4.84 -6.78
CA TYR A 56 0.74 -5.92 -7.72
C TYR A 56 1.08 -7.22 -6.98
N SER A 57 0.55 -8.34 -7.47
CA SER A 57 0.86 -9.69 -7.00
C SER A 57 1.64 -10.47 -8.06
N GLY A 58 2.44 -11.45 -7.64
CA GLY A 58 3.25 -12.26 -8.55
C GLY A 58 4.61 -11.65 -8.90
N ASP A 59 5.29 -12.23 -9.85
CA ASP A 59 6.65 -11.85 -10.31
C ASP A 59 7.65 -11.59 -9.17
N LEU A 60 7.52 -12.34 -8.06
CA LEU A 60 8.35 -12.19 -6.85
C LEU A 60 8.26 -10.80 -6.20
N TYR A 61 7.23 -10.00 -6.51
CA TYR A 61 7.00 -8.70 -5.90
C TYR A 61 6.38 -8.84 -4.52
N GLY A 62 6.99 -8.23 -3.51
CA GLY A 62 6.60 -8.42 -2.11
C GLY A 62 5.44 -7.54 -1.64
N GLY A 63 5.09 -6.49 -2.38
CA GLY A 63 4.14 -5.47 -1.90
C GLY A 63 2.77 -6.03 -1.52
N PHE A 64 2.16 -6.83 -2.39
CA PHE A 64 0.86 -7.43 -2.12
C PHE A 64 0.86 -8.32 -0.87
N ILE A 65 1.85 -9.22 -0.76
CA ILE A 65 1.97 -10.16 0.38
C ILE A 65 2.21 -9.38 1.67
N SER A 66 3.10 -8.41 1.64
CA SER A 66 3.43 -7.60 2.83
C SER A 66 2.21 -6.83 3.35
N ILE A 67 1.44 -6.21 2.46
CA ILE A 67 0.22 -5.50 2.84
C ILE A 67 -0.87 -6.46 3.33
N TYR A 68 -1.06 -7.59 2.65
CA TYR A 68 -2.02 -8.61 3.07
C TYR A 68 -1.74 -9.09 4.51
N GLU A 69 -0.51 -9.47 4.80
CA GLU A 69 -0.12 -9.94 6.13
C GLU A 69 -0.18 -8.82 7.18
N SER A 70 0.18 -7.60 6.80
CA SER A 70 0.10 -6.44 7.72
C SER A 70 -1.34 -6.09 8.09
N LEU A 71 -2.25 -6.06 7.13
CA LEU A 71 -3.68 -5.84 7.39
C LEU A 71 -4.29 -6.95 8.24
N LYS A 72 -3.93 -8.20 7.98
CA LYS A 72 -4.34 -9.36 8.78
C LYS A 72 -3.86 -9.24 10.23
N LYS A 73 -2.59 -8.86 10.45
CA LYS A 73 -2.04 -8.64 11.81
C LYS A 73 -2.67 -7.45 12.54
N ALA A 74 -3.11 -6.43 11.80
CA ALA A 74 -3.83 -5.29 12.34
C ALA A 74 -5.32 -5.57 12.61
N ASP A 75 -5.80 -6.77 12.31
CA ASP A 75 -7.22 -7.19 12.43
C ASP A 75 -8.18 -6.27 11.68
N ILE A 76 -7.79 -5.87 10.47
CA ILE A 76 -8.55 -4.97 9.58
C ILE A 76 -9.30 -5.78 8.53
N VAL A 77 -10.56 -5.41 8.27
CA VAL A 77 -11.33 -5.96 7.15
C VAL A 77 -10.61 -5.62 5.84
N GLN A 78 -10.26 -6.64 5.06
CA GLN A 78 -9.53 -6.42 3.82
C GLN A 78 -10.07 -7.22 2.64
N LEU A 79 -10.06 -6.59 1.48
CA LEU A 79 -10.30 -7.21 0.19
C LEU A 79 -8.94 -7.34 -0.54
N PRO A 80 -8.38 -8.54 -0.66
CA PRO A 80 -7.10 -8.77 -1.35
C PRO A 80 -7.30 -8.88 -2.87
N MET A 81 -7.63 -7.75 -3.52
CA MET A 81 -7.99 -7.67 -4.93
C MET A 81 -6.77 -7.78 -5.86
N ALA A 82 -5.61 -7.32 -5.42
CA ALA A 82 -4.43 -7.05 -6.25
C ALA A 82 -4.68 -5.97 -7.32
N ALA A 83 -3.65 -5.68 -8.13
CA ALA A 83 -3.75 -4.71 -9.22
C ALA A 83 -4.37 -5.38 -10.46
N GLU A 84 -5.67 -5.65 -10.41
CA GLU A 84 -6.44 -6.25 -11.50
C GLU A 84 -6.56 -5.27 -12.68
N MET A 85 -6.62 -5.79 -13.90
CA MET A 85 -6.66 -4.98 -15.12
C MET A 85 -8.06 -4.48 -15.48
N ASP A 86 -9.10 -5.17 -15.03
CA ASP A 86 -10.48 -4.76 -15.22
C ASP A 86 -10.89 -3.71 -14.18
N MET A 87 -10.78 -2.44 -14.56
CA MET A 87 -11.06 -1.32 -13.66
C MET A 87 -12.55 -1.16 -13.34
N GLU A 88 -13.45 -1.61 -14.21
CA GLU A 88 -14.89 -1.60 -13.97
C GLU A 88 -15.25 -2.61 -12.88
N TYR A 89 -14.70 -3.82 -12.97
CA TYR A 89 -14.85 -4.84 -11.94
C TYR A 89 -14.32 -4.35 -10.59
N VAL A 90 -13.12 -3.78 -10.55
CA VAL A 90 -12.53 -3.25 -9.31
C VAL A 90 -13.39 -2.14 -8.70
N ALA A 91 -13.90 -1.22 -9.52
CA ALA A 91 -14.78 -0.16 -9.03
C ALA A 91 -16.11 -0.72 -8.50
N GLY A 92 -16.66 -1.74 -9.12
CA GLY A 92 -17.83 -2.47 -8.64
C GLY A 92 -17.61 -3.07 -7.25
N GLU A 93 -16.50 -3.77 -7.06
CA GLU A 93 -16.14 -4.38 -5.77
C GLU A 93 -15.89 -3.33 -4.66
N ILE A 94 -15.32 -2.17 -5.02
CA ILE A 94 -15.15 -1.04 -4.07
C ILE A 94 -16.52 -0.59 -3.54
N ILE A 95 -17.50 -0.44 -4.42
CA ILE A 95 -18.82 0.06 -4.07
C ILE A 95 -19.64 -0.98 -3.30
N GLU A 96 -19.68 -2.21 -3.82
CA GLU A 96 -20.46 -3.29 -3.24
C GLU A 96 -20.02 -3.63 -1.82
N ASN A 97 -18.71 -3.57 -1.56
CA ASN A 97 -18.14 -3.87 -0.25
C ASN A 97 -17.89 -2.64 0.61
N HIS A 98 -18.37 -1.47 0.23
CA HIS A 98 -18.23 -0.22 0.99
C HIS A 98 -16.78 0.12 1.36
N VAL A 99 -15.86 -0.13 0.44
CA VAL A 99 -14.43 0.12 0.65
C VAL A 99 -14.18 1.62 0.81
N ASN A 100 -13.52 2.02 1.89
CA ASN A 100 -13.20 3.43 2.15
C ASN A 100 -11.68 3.70 2.23
N VAL A 101 -10.85 2.65 2.22
CA VAL A 101 -9.39 2.77 2.21
C VAL A 101 -8.80 1.97 1.06
N LEU A 102 -8.06 2.62 0.18
CA LEU A 102 -7.33 1.97 -0.91
C LEU A 102 -5.83 1.97 -0.61
N LEU A 103 -5.20 0.81 -0.81
CA LEU A 103 -3.75 0.65 -0.70
C LEU A 103 -3.19 0.18 -2.04
N GLY A 104 -2.25 0.93 -2.61
CA GLY A 104 -1.69 0.57 -3.93
C GLY A 104 -0.63 1.53 -4.44
N MET A 105 -0.13 1.25 -5.63
CA MET A 105 0.83 2.15 -6.29
C MET A 105 0.11 3.32 -6.95
N PRO A 106 0.66 4.55 -6.87
CA PRO A 106 0.10 5.75 -7.47
C PRO A 106 -0.35 5.61 -8.92
N THR A 107 0.49 5.02 -9.77
CA THR A 107 0.19 4.83 -11.19
C THR A 107 -1.09 4.01 -11.40
N TYR A 108 -1.25 2.90 -10.67
CA TYR A 108 -2.43 2.05 -10.75
C TYR A 108 -3.68 2.77 -10.22
N LEU A 109 -3.57 3.39 -9.05
CA LEU A 109 -4.68 4.10 -8.42
C LEU A 109 -5.18 5.27 -9.29
N LEU A 110 -4.28 6.07 -9.85
CA LEU A 110 -4.66 7.13 -10.78
C LEU A 110 -5.38 6.61 -12.02
N ARG A 111 -4.93 5.49 -12.57
CA ARG A 111 -5.58 4.85 -13.70
C ARG A 111 -7.00 4.43 -13.33
N LEU A 112 -7.20 3.76 -12.20
CA LEU A 112 -8.52 3.36 -11.70
C LEU A 112 -9.46 4.56 -11.57
N PHE A 113 -9.04 5.62 -10.90
CA PHE A 113 -9.85 6.82 -10.71
C PHE A 113 -10.14 7.57 -12.01
N ARG A 114 -9.26 7.52 -13.01
CA ARG A 114 -9.48 8.14 -14.32
C ARG A 114 -10.43 7.33 -15.18
N GLU A 115 -10.23 6.03 -15.28
CA GLU A 115 -11.05 5.14 -16.11
C GLU A 115 -12.47 4.98 -15.53
N GLN A 116 -12.61 5.02 -14.20
CA GLN A 116 -13.89 4.88 -13.49
C GLN A 116 -14.35 6.19 -12.83
N LYS A 117 -14.08 7.32 -13.50
CA LYS A 117 -14.30 8.65 -12.92
C LYS A 117 -15.73 8.87 -12.45
N GLU A 118 -16.71 8.64 -13.30
CA GLU A 118 -18.12 8.92 -12.99
C GLU A 118 -18.62 8.01 -11.86
N THR A 119 -18.26 6.73 -11.94
CA THR A 119 -18.65 5.70 -10.97
C THR A 119 -18.10 5.99 -9.57
N LEU A 120 -16.78 6.23 -9.46
CA LEU A 120 -16.13 6.47 -8.17
C LEU A 120 -16.45 7.85 -7.60
N ALA A 121 -16.66 8.87 -8.44
CA ALA A 121 -17.10 10.18 -7.98
C ALA A 121 -18.53 10.14 -7.43
N ALA A 122 -19.42 9.39 -8.06
CA ALA A 122 -20.79 9.18 -7.57
C ALA A 122 -20.81 8.39 -6.26
N TYR A 123 -19.92 7.41 -6.11
CA TYR A 123 -19.76 6.68 -4.85
C TYR A 123 -19.27 7.58 -3.72
N GLY A 124 -18.21 8.34 -3.92
CA GLY A 124 -17.67 9.31 -2.96
C GLY A 124 -17.26 8.72 -1.60
N GLY A 125 -17.23 7.40 -1.47
CA GLY A 125 -16.95 6.69 -0.21
C GLY A 125 -15.49 6.37 0.02
N VAL A 126 -14.60 6.51 -0.97
CA VAL A 126 -13.16 6.33 -0.77
C VAL A 126 -12.60 7.55 -0.03
N GLU A 127 -12.34 7.38 1.26
CA GLU A 127 -11.87 8.47 2.12
C GLU A 127 -10.35 8.56 2.21
N THR A 128 -9.66 7.43 2.16
CA THR A 128 -8.22 7.34 2.38
C THR A 128 -7.52 6.56 1.28
N ILE A 129 -6.40 7.08 0.81
CA ILE A 129 -5.47 6.40 -0.09
C ILE A 129 -4.11 6.32 0.60
N LEU A 130 -3.59 5.11 0.76
CA LEU A 130 -2.25 4.83 1.24
C LEU A 130 -1.41 4.21 0.13
N TYR A 131 -0.29 4.84 -0.18
CA TYR A 131 0.56 4.41 -1.29
C TYR A 131 1.98 4.07 -0.86
N ALA A 132 2.66 3.25 -1.66
CA ALA A 132 4.08 2.97 -1.53
C ALA A 132 4.68 2.63 -2.91
N GLY A 133 6.01 2.61 -3.01
CA GLY A 133 6.75 2.25 -4.22
C GLY A 133 6.93 3.38 -5.23
N GLU A 134 6.00 4.32 -5.28
CA GLU A 134 6.01 5.52 -6.12
C GLU A 134 5.53 6.73 -5.32
N HIS A 135 5.52 7.91 -5.94
CA HIS A 135 5.01 9.14 -5.33
C HIS A 135 3.87 9.73 -6.15
N PHE A 136 2.86 10.26 -5.46
CA PHE A 136 1.91 11.18 -6.08
C PHE A 136 2.53 12.58 -6.17
N ASP A 137 2.38 13.22 -7.33
CA ASP A 137 2.68 14.65 -7.41
C ASP A 137 1.54 15.50 -6.80
N PRO A 138 1.80 16.78 -6.44
CA PRO A 138 0.80 17.64 -5.82
C PRO A 138 -0.47 17.85 -6.67
N ALA A 139 -0.36 17.86 -8.00
CA ALA A 139 -1.51 18.03 -8.88
C ALA A 139 -2.40 16.78 -8.89
N GLN A 140 -1.80 15.59 -8.84
CA GLN A 140 -2.52 14.32 -8.72
C GLN A 140 -3.27 14.23 -7.40
N ILE A 141 -2.64 14.64 -6.29
CA ILE A 141 -3.27 14.70 -4.97
C ILE A 141 -4.47 15.67 -4.99
N ALA A 142 -4.28 16.87 -5.54
CA ALA A 142 -5.34 17.87 -5.65
C ALA A 142 -6.52 17.37 -6.51
N TYR A 143 -6.23 16.68 -7.60
CA TYR A 143 -7.24 16.06 -8.47
C TYR A 143 -8.08 15.05 -7.72
N LEU A 144 -7.45 14.07 -7.04
CA LEU A 144 -8.16 13.03 -6.31
C LEU A 144 -9.02 13.59 -5.17
N LYS A 145 -8.49 14.56 -4.42
CA LYS A 145 -9.26 15.22 -3.35
C LYS A 145 -10.46 15.99 -3.88
N LYS A 146 -10.28 16.72 -4.99
CA LYS A 146 -11.32 17.59 -5.54
C LYS A 146 -12.44 16.81 -6.23
N GLU A 147 -12.09 15.81 -7.05
CA GLU A 147 -13.04 15.11 -7.90
C GLU A 147 -13.75 13.95 -7.20
N PHE A 148 -13.12 13.34 -6.18
CA PHE A 148 -13.61 12.11 -5.55
C PHE A 148 -13.83 12.20 -4.04
N ASN A 149 -13.71 13.40 -3.47
CA ASN A 149 -13.88 13.62 -2.03
C ASN A 149 -12.89 12.82 -1.15
N VAL A 150 -11.74 12.43 -1.69
CA VAL A 150 -10.70 11.75 -0.91
C VAL A 150 -10.16 12.71 0.14
N LYS A 151 -10.33 12.38 1.40
CA LYS A 151 -9.93 13.22 2.54
C LYS A 151 -8.42 13.15 2.77
N ARG A 152 -7.85 11.97 2.58
CA ARG A 152 -6.47 11.69 2.91
C ARG A 152 -5.74 10.91 1.83
N ILE A 153 -4.55 11.35 1.48
CA ILE A 153 -3.61 10.63 0.62
C ILE A 153 -2.26 10.70 1.32
N GLY A 154 -1.70 9.55 1.67
CA GLY A 154 -0.45 9.48 2.41
C GLY A 154 0.45 8.33 1.97
N SER A 155 1.76 8.52 2.12
CA SER A 155 2.71 7.43 1.98
C SER A 155 2.52 6.44 3.13
N LEU A 156 2.45 5.16 2.82
CA LEU A 156 2.35 4.12 3.84
C LEU A 156 3.70 3.85 4.49
N ALA A 157 4.72 3.70 3.64
CA ALA A 157 6.07 3.41 4.07
C ALA A 157 7.11 3.87 3.05
N TYR A 158 8.31 4.16 3.53
CA TYR A 158 9.53 4.31 2.75
C TYR A 158 10.42 3.10 3.00
N GLY A 159 10.80 2.39 1.95
CA GLY A 159 11.59 1.17 2.09
C GLY A 159 11.95 0.52 0.76
N CYS A 160 12.60 -0.62 0.84
CA CYS A 160 12.94 -1.45 -0.30
C CYS A 160 12.84 -2.94 0.07
N ASN A 161 12.84 -3.80 -0.95
CA ASN A 161 12.71 -5.25 -0.75
C ASN A 161 13.89 -5.86 0.03
N GLU A 162 15.07 -5.26 -0.05
CA GLU A 162 16.29 -5.81 0.58
C GLU A 162 16.31 -5.65 2.10
N ILE A 163 15.73 -4.56 2.62
CA ILE A 163 15.80 -4.24 4.06
C ILE A 163 14.45 -3.95 4.71
N GLY A 164 13.37 -4.07 3.94
CA GLY A 164 12.02 -3.74 4.40
C GLY A 164 11.80 -2.24 4.56
N SER A 165 10.90 -1.86 5.47
CA SER A 165 10.55 -0.46 5.71
C SER A 165 11.61 0.26 6.56
N MET A 166 12.03 1.43 6.12
CA MET A 166 12.95 2.32 6.82
C MET A 166 12.21 3.48 7.52
N GLY A 167 11.04 3.82 7.01
CA GLY A 167 10.22 4.89 7.54
C GLY A 167 8.74 4.67 7.28
N TYR A 168 7.89 5.34 8.06
CA TYR A 168 6.44 5.33 7.93
C TYR A 168 5.88 6.74 8.09
N ALA A 169 4.69 7.00 7.55
CA ALA A 169 4.04 8.29 7.70
C ALA A 169 2.80 8.19 8.60
N CYS A 170 2.55 9.25 9.37
CA CYS A 170 1.31 9.45 10.10
C CYS A 170 0.46 10.55 9.42
N PRO A 171 -0.79 10.82 9.88
CA PRO A 171 -1.63 11.85 9.31
C PRO A 171 -1.06 13.28 9.32
N TYR A 172 -0.06 13.53 10.15
CA TYR A 172 0.59 14.84 10.29
C TYR A 172 1.87 14.95 9.45
N CYS A 173 2.32 13.87 8.81
CA CYS A 173 3.44 13.92 7.88
C CYS A 173 2.99 14.55 6.55
N GLU A 174 3.74 15.55 6.09
CA GLU A 174 3.48 16.23 4.82
C GLU A 174 4.53 15.83 3.77
N GLY A 175 4.08 15.67 2.52
CA GLY A 175 4.96 15.35 1.39
C GLY A 175 5.71 14.04 1.58
N SER A 176 7.05 14.11 1.55
CA SER A 176 7.95 12.95 1.68
C SER A 176 8.49 12.75 3.10
N VAL A 177 7.89 13.41 4.10
CA VAL A 177 8.32 13.27 5.50
C VAL A 177 7.87 11.94 6.06
N HIS A 178 8.80 11.22 6.70
CA HIS A 178 8.54 9.96 7.36
C HIS A 178 9.18 9.92 8.75
N HIS A 179 8.53 9.23 9.68
CA HIS A 179 9.16 8.81 10.92
C HIS A 179 10.14 7.70 10.62
N VAL A 180 11.35 7.77 11.17
CA VAL A 180 12.35 6.70 11.04
C VAL A 180 11.94 5.50 11.89
N VAL A 181 12.10 4.30 11.36
CA VAL A 181 11.88 3.06 12.10
C VAL A 181 13.04 2.85 13.07
N ALA A 182 12.74 2.73 14.36
CA ALA A 182 13.75 2.65 15.42
C ALA A 182 14.69 1.43 15.32
N SER A 183 14.26 0.37 14.62
CA SER A 183 15.05 -0.83 14.36
C SER A 183 16.04 -0.69 13.20
N LYS A 184 16.04 0.45 12.49
CA LYS A 184 16.88 0.70 11.31
C LYS A 184 17.84 1.86 11.56
N TYR A 185 19.06 1.71 11.08
CA TYR A 185 20.05 2.77 11.05
C TYR A 185 20.11 3.38 9.65
N LEU A 186 19.98 4.70 9.57
CA LEU A 186 20.06 5.46 8.32
C LEU A 186 21.28 6.41 8.43
N GLU A 187 22.22 6.28 7.49
CA GLU A 187 23.35 7.19 7.31
C GLU A 187 23.06 8.26 6.25
#